data_6dbdf04348d2ccce502cb70a7e2ff9cc
#
_entry.id   6dbdf04348d2ccce502cb70a7e2ff9cc
#
_cell.length_a   1.000
_cell.length_b   1.000
_cell.length_c   1.000
_cell.angle_alpha   90.00
_cell.angle_beta   90.00
_cell.angle_gamma   90.00
#
_symmetry.space_group_name_H-M   'P 1'
#
loop_
_entity.id
_entity.type
_entity.pdbx_description
1 polymer ?
#
loop_
_entity_poly.entity_id
_entity_poly.type
_entity_poly.pdbx_seq_one_letter_code
_entity_poly.pdbx_strand_id
1 'polypeptide(L)'
;MAKARPFRLEAAYTPIAKRSCSRSLSLGGIFLQQPLAFRMRPQNLDEVVGQQELVGPGRIIRRMVSAHRLSSMILYGPPGTGKTSIASAIAGSTKYAFRILNAATDTKKDLQIVAEEAKMSGTVILLLDEIHRLDKTKQDFLLPLLESGRIVLIGATTENPYMNIQPAIRSRTQIFQVKPLTPTDISTAIDRALADDKRGLGKYQVDLTPEARDYLTHTTNGDLRAALNGLELAVLSTPAKSDGTIIIDLTTIQQSLQKPAISGDTNGDAHYDIKIGRAHV
;
A
#
# COMPACT_ATOMS: atom_id res chain seq x y z
N MET A 1 21.94 -24.81 -15.19
CA MET A 1 20.71 -24.03 -15.09
C MET A 1 20.18 -24.13 -13.66
N ALA A 2 20.51 -23.17 -12.80
CA ALA A 2 20.10 -23.15 -11.40
C ALA A 2 18.71 -22.50 -11.31
N LYS A 3 17.71 -23.24 -10.80
CA LYS A 3 16.36 -22.74 -10.53
C LYS A 3 16.44 -21.65 -9.45
N ALA A 4 16.13 -20.41 -9.81
CA ALA A 4 16.01 -19.31 -8.88
C ALA A 4 14.88 -19.62 -7.88
N ARG A 5 15.19 -19.60 -6.58
CA ARG A 5 14.16 -19.69 -5.53
C ARG A 5 13.34 -18.40 -5.51
N PRO A 6 12.02 -18.47 -5.34
CA PRO A 6 11.19 -17.27 -5.23
C PRO A 6 11.61 -16.48 -3.98
N PHE A 7 11.76 -15.18 -4.16
CA PHE A 7 12.08 -14.22 -3.11
C PHE A 7 10.92 -14.16 -2.12
N ARG A 8 11.16 -14.54 -0.85
CA ARG A 8 10.16 -14.41 0.21
C ARG A 8 10.14 -12.97 0.70
N LEU A 9 9.02 -12.28 0.56
CA LEU A 9 8.77 -10.93 1.09
C LEU A 9 8.97 -10.81 2.62
N GLU A 10 8.96 -11.92 3.35
CA GLU A 10 9.21 -11.96 4.79
C GLU A 10 10.58 -11.39 5.19
N ALA A 11 11.59 -11.47 4.32
CA ALA A 11 12.91 -10.94 4.60
C ALA A 11 13.04 -9.43 4.33
N ALA A 12 12.10 -8.82 3.59
CA ALA A 12 12.14 -7.41 3.21
C ALA A 12 11.50 -6.48 4.26
N TYR A 13 10.69 -7.01 5.15
CA TYR A 13 10.06 -6.28 6.25
C TYR A 13 10.70 -6.63 7.60
N THR A 14 12.02 -6.59 7.68
CA THR A 14 12.67 -6.55 8.99
C THR A 14 12.83 -5.07 9.34
N PRO A 15 12.02 -4.50 10.25
CA PRO A 15 12.41 -3.26 10.89
C PRO A 15 13.78 -3.51 11.48
N ILE A 16 14.70 -2.53 11.41
CA ILE A 16 16.00 -2.61 12.04
C ILE A 16 15.76 -2.90 13.52
N ALA A 17 15.78 -4.17 13.86
CA ALA A 17 15.38 -4.66 15.16
C ALA A 17 16.38 -4.15 16.19
N LYS A 18 15.92 -3.30 17.10
CA LYS A 18 16.48 -3.26 18.44
C LYS A 18 16.43 -4.70 18.96
N ARG A 19 17.60 -5.33 19.13
CA ARG A 19 17.71 -6.64 19.77
C ARG A 19 17.02 -6.56 21.13
N SER A 20 15.85 -7.12 21.25
CA SER A 20 15.25 -7.45 22.53
C SER A 20 14.60 -8.81 22.42
N CYS A 21 15.26 -9.74 23.07
CA CYS A 21 14.79 -10.96 23.73
C CYS A 21 13.39 -11.44 23.34
N SER A 22 13.31 -12.40 22.41
CA SER A 22 12.14 -13.23 22.18
C SER A 22 12.01 -14.26 23.31
N ARG A 23 11.32 -13.91 24.41
CA ARG A 23 10.64 -14.88 25.24
C ARG A 23 9.20 -14.97 24.74
N SER A 24 8.89 -16.09 24.11
CA SER A 24 7.53 -16.48 23.80
C SER A 24 6.74 -16.67 25.09
N LEU A 25 5.96 -15.67 25.47
CA LEU A 25 4.88 -15.81 26.41
C LEU A 25 3.66 -16.32 25.64
N SER A 26 3.42 -17.62 25.73
CA SER A 26 2.16 -18.25 25.32
C SER A 26 1.08 -17.89 26.36
N LEU A 27 0.42 -16.76 26.11
CA LEU A 27 -0.87 -16.44 26.70
C LEU A 27 -1.91 -16.63 25.60
N GLY A 28 -2.71 -17.69 25.71
CA GLY A 28 -3.96 -17.96 25.00
C GLY A 28 -4.16 -17.29 23.65
N GLY A 29 -3.69 -17.89 22.57
CA GLY A 29 -4.34 -17.94 21.25
C GLY A 29 -4.73 -16.65 20.49
N ILE A 30 -4.30 -15.46 20.85
CA ILE A 30 -4.49 -14.27 20.00
C ILE A 30 -3.18 -14.03 19.23
N PHE A 31 -3.02 -14.75 18.13
CA PHE A 31 -2.07 -14.32 17.11
C PHE A 31 -2.62 -13.02 16.52
N LEU A 32 -1.97 -11.90 16.80
CA LEU A 32 -2.16 -10.66 16.06
C LEU A 32 -1.69 -10.92 14.62
N GLN A 33 -2.59 -11.40 13.78
CA GLN A 33 -2.33 -11.51 12.35
C GLN A 33 -2.19 -10.11 11.77
N GLN A 34 -1.21 -9.93 10.88
CA GLN A 34 -1.11 -8.69 10.12
C GLN A 34 -2.44 -8.44 9.37
N PRO A 35 -2.90 -7.17 9.28
CA PRO A 35 -4.15 -6.83 8.60
C PRO A 35 -4.23 -7.41 7.18
N LEU A 36 -5.42 -7.80 6.74
CA LEU A 36 -5.65 -8.38 5.41
C LEU A 36 -5.06 -7.52 4.29
N ALA A 37 -5.23 -6.21 4.36
CA ALA A 37 -4.66 -5.27 3.39
C ALA A 37 -3.12 -5.34 3.32
N PHE A 38 -2.44 -5.74 4.40
CA PHE A 38 -0.99 -5.96 4.40
C PHE A 38 -0.63 -7.32 3.80
N ARG A 39 -1.33 -8.38 4.18
CA ARG A 39 -1.10 -9.76 3.71
C ARG A 39 -1.36 -9.89 2.20
N MET A 40 -2.37 -9.17 1.68
CA MET A 40 -2.76 -9.17 0.28
C MET A 40 -1.93 -8.23 -0.61
N ARG A 41 -0.83 -7.65 -0.09
CA ARG A 41 0.07 -6.84 -0.93
C ARG A 41 0.61 -7.65 -2.10
N PRO A 42 0.58 -7.10 -3.32
CA PRO A 42 1.06 -7.79 -4.51
C PRO A 42 2.56 -8.10 -4.40
N GLN A 43 2.92 -9.32 -4.80
CA GLN A 43 4.29 -9.81 -4.82
C GLN A 43 5.00 -9.57 -6.15
N ASN A 44 4.23 -9.28 -7.20
CA ASN A 44 4.73 -8.97 -8.55
C ASN A 44 3.76 -8.03 -9.26
N LEU A 45 4.17 -7.52 -10.44
CA LEU A 45 3.37 -6.56 -11.20
C LEU A 45 2.05 -7.15 -11.73
N ASP A 46 1.93 -8.46 -11.88
CA ASP A 46 0.71 -9.11 -12.38
C ASP A 46 -0.36 -9.21 -11.30
N GLU A 47 0.04 -9.12 -10.03
CA GLU A 47 -0.88 -9.09 -8.91
C GLU A 47 -1.43 -7.69 -8.60
N VAL A 48 -0.88 -6.64 -9.20
CA VAL A 48 -1.36 -5.27 -8.96
C VAL A 48 -2.76 -5.10 -9.56
N VAL A 49 -3.70 -4.68 -8.73
CA VAL A 49 -5.06 -4.41 -9.15
C VAL A 49 -5.19 -2.93 -9.53
N GLY A 50 -5.87 -2.66 -10.62
CA GLY A 50 -5.99 -1.30 -11.17
C GLY A 50 -4.68 -0.77 -11.73
N GLN A 51 -4.59 0.56 -11.86
CA GLN A 51 -3.39 1.30 -12.30
C GLN A 51 -2.83 0.83 -13.67
N GLN A 52 -3.70 0.34 -14.56
CA GLN A 52 -3.30 -0.24 -15.85
C GLN A 52 -2.47 0.73 -16.71
N GLU A 53 -2.67 2.03 -16.55
CA GLU A 53 -1.90 3.06 -17.26
C GLU A 53 -0.42 3.09 -16.84
N LEU A 54 -0.09 2.63 -15.63
CA LEU A 54 1.27 2.61 -15.08
C LEU A 54 1.92 1.23 -15.19
N VAL A 55 1.20 0.17 -14.80
CA VAL A 55 1.75 -1.19 -14.62
C VAL A 55 1.24 -2.19 -15.65
N GLY A 56 0.28 -1.83 -16.49
CA GLY A 56 -0.27 -2.71 -17.53
C GLY A 56 0.77 -3.15 -18.57
N PRO A 57 0.41 -4.11 -19.44
CA PRO A 57 1.29 -4.56 -20.52
C PRO A 57 1.79 -3.39 -21.39
N GLY A 58 3.11 -3.33 -21.60
CA GLY A 58 3.74 -2.27 -22.39
C GLY A 58 3.82 -0.89 -21.72
N ARG A 59 3.29 -0.72 -20.51
CA ARG A 59 3.33 0.56 -19.79
C ARG A 59 4.66 0.81 -19.12
N ILE A 60 4.90 2.07 -18.73
CA ILE A 60 6.22 2.57 -18.36
C ILE A 60 6.88 1.78 -17.23
N ILE A 61 6.17 1.51 -16.13
CA ILE A 61 6.75 0.78 -14.98
C ILE A 61 7.10 -0.66 -15.41
N ARG A 62 6.21 -1.34 -16.13
CA ARG A 62 6.47 -2.69 -16.61
C ARG A 62 7.66 -2.74 -17.59
N ARG A 63 7.77 -1.77 -18.48
CA ARG A 63 8.92 -1.67 -19.40
C ARG A 63 10.24 -1.47 -18.66
N MET A 64 10.26 -0.59 -17.64
CA MET A 64 11.46 -0.37 -16.81
C MET A 64 11.89 -1.65 -16.07
N VAL A 65 10.94 -2.39 -15.51
CA VAL A 65 11.21 -3.66 -14.84
C VAL A 65 11.71 -4.71 -15.82
N SER A 66 11.05 -4.87 -16.97
CA SER A 66 11.45 -5.86 -17.99
C SER A 66 12.81 -5.55 -18.61
N ALA A 67 13.17 -4.29 -18.76
CA ALA A 67 14.46 -3.84 -19.27
C ALA A 67 15.58 -3.89 -18.21
N HIS A 68 15.27 -4.24 -16.96
CA HIS A 68 16.18 -4.14 -15.80
C HIS A 68 16.80 -2.74 -15.63
N ARG A 69 16.07 -1.70 -16.01
CA ARG A 69 16.47 -0.29 -15.95
C ARG A 69 15.44 0.52 -15.16
N LEU A 70 15.45 0.32 -13.84
CA LEU A 70 14.61 1.10 -12.95
C LEU A 70 15.19 2.50 -12.79
N SER A 71 14.32 3.51 -12.93
CA SER A 71 14.61 4.89 -12.56
C SER A 71 13.92 5.21 -11.24
N SER A 72 14.50 6.10 -10.46
CA SER A 72 13.85 6.63 -9.27
C SER A 72 12.54 7.32 -9.64
N MET A 73 11.52 7.15 -8.79
CA MET A 73 10.17 7.65 -9.06
C MET A 73 9.46 8.13 -7.80
N ILE A 74 8.48 8.97 -7.99
CA ILE A 74 7.55 9.42 -6.94
C ILE A 74 6.14 9.03 -7.36
N LEU A 75 5.47 8.27 -6.51
CA LEU A 75 4.07 7.87 -6.65
C LEU A 75 3.22 8.78 -5.76
N TYR A 76 2.33 9.57 -6.35
CA TYR A 76 1.45 10.45 -5.57
C TYR A 76 -0.03 10.20 -5.88
N GLY A 77 -0.88 10.37 -4.90
CA GLY A 77 -2.32 10.16 -5.04
C GLY A 77 -3.00 9.85 -3.71
N PRO A 78 -4.32 9.68 -3.68
CA PRO A 78 -5.10 9.45 -2.47
C PRO A 78 -4.61 8.25 -1.65
N PRO A 79 -4.94 8.17 -0.35
CA PRO A 79 -4.62 7.00 0.47
C PRO A 79 -5.30 5.73 -0.06
N GLY A 80 -4.72 4.56 0.24
CA GLY A 80 -5.30 3.26 -0.12
C GLY A 80 -5.30 2.89 -1.61
N THR A 81 -4.77 3.75 -2.51
CA THR A 81 -4.78 3.55 -3.97
C THR A 81 -3.68 2.63 -4.50
N GLY A 82 -2.82 2.09 -3.62
CA GLY A 82 -1.83 1.08 -3.99
C GLY A 82 -0.40 1.60 -4.22
N LYS A 83 -0.03 2.82 -3.81
CA LYS A 83 1.35 3.36 -3.97
C LYS A 83 2.41 2.42 -3.39
N THR A 84 2.27 2.03 -2.14
CA THR A 84 3.18 1.08 -1.47
C THR A 84 3.11 -0.32 -2.10
N SER A 85 1.93 -0.72 -2.60
CA SER A 85 1.71 -1.99 -3.29
C SER A 85 2.45 -2.05 -4.63
N ILE A 86 2.42 -0.97 -5.42
CA ILE A 86 3.20 -0.85 -6.66
C ILE A 86 4.70 -0.99 -6.36
N ALA A 87 5.20 -0.29 -5.33
CA ALA A 87 6.61 -0.39 -4.94
C ALA A 87 7.01 -1.82 -4.53
N SER A 88 6.17 -2.51 -3.76
CA SER A 88 6.37 -3.92 -3.39
C SER A 88 6.37 -4.83 -4.61
N ALA A 89 5.44 -4.62 -5.56
CA ALA A 89 5.35 -5.38 -6.79
C ALA A 89 6.58 -5.18 -7.70
N ILE A 90 7.10 -3.95 -7.80
CA ILE A 90 8.34 -3.65 -8.51
C ILE A 90 9.51 -4.41 -7.87
N ALA A 91 9.63 -4.33 -6.55
CA ALA A 91 10.69 -5.01 -5.81
C ALA A 91 10.63 -6.53 -5.99
N GLY A 92 9.44 -7.13 -5.87
CA GLY A 92 9.24 -8.56 -6.07
C GLY A 92 9.44 -9.05 -7.50
N SER A 93 9.31 -8.14 -8.49
CA SER A 93 9.58 -8.42 -9.90
C SER A 93 11.06 -8.22 -10.29
N THR A 94 11.91 -7.84 -9.33
CA THR A 94 13.34 -7.57 -9.56
C THR A 94 14.21 -8.42 -8.63
N LYS A 95 15.53 -8.37 -8.84
CA LYS A 95 16.51 -9.04 -7.96
C LYS A 95 17.18 -8.08 -6.97
N TYR A 96 16.74 -6.82 -6.93
CA TYR A 96 17.33 -5.82 -6.05
C TYR A 96 16.89 -6.01 -4.59
N ALA A 97 17.76 -5.66 -3.66
CA ALA A 97 17.37 -5.56 -2.26
C ALA A 97 16.30 -4.48 -2.10
N PHE A 98 15.33 -4.71 -1.24
CA PHE A 98 14.20 -3.79 -1.01
C PHE A 98 14.16 -3.35 0.44
N ARG A 99 14.07 -2.04 0.67
CA ARG A 99 13.95 -1.45 2.00
C ARG A 99 12.79 -0.46 2.03
N ILE A 100 12.11 -0.42 3.15
CA ILE A 100 10.98 0.49 3.39
C ILE A 100 11.35 1.37 4.56
N LEU A 101 11.29 2.67 4.37
CA LEU A 101 11.41 3.68 5.41
C LEU A 101 10.21 4.63 5.34
N ASN A 102 9.87 5.23 6.47
CA ASN A 102 8.87 6.27 6.57
C ASN A 102 9.55 7.61 6.88
N ALA A 103 9.36 8.61 6.02
CA ALA A 103 10.02 9.89 6.15
C ALA A 103 9.67 10.65 7.45
N ALA A 104 8.49 10.36 8.04
CA ALA A 104 8.03 11.01 9.26
C ALA A 104 8.64 10.40 10.53
N THR A 105 8.92 9.10 10.55
CA THR A 105 9.34 8.37 11.76
C THR A 105 10.80 7.94 11.74
N ASP A 106 11.34 7.64 10.55
CA ASP A 106 12.69 7.11 10.43
C ASP A 106 13.74 8.23 10.39
N THR A 107 14.90 7.91 10.91
CA THR A 107 15.98 8.88 11.14
C THR A 107 16.96 8.92 9.97
N LYS A 108 17.87 9.91 9.97
CA LYS A 108 18.99 9.94 9.04
C LYS A 108 19.91 8.71 9.18
N LYS A 109 20.00 8.13 10.40
CA LYS A 109 20.79 6.92 10.64
C LYS A 109 20.21 5.71 9.89
N ASP A 110 18.90 5.61 9.80
CA ASP A 110 18.24 4.51 9.07
C ASP A 110 18.53 4.64 7.57
N LEU A 111 18.52 5.86 7.02
CA LEU A 111 18.97 6.12 5.65
C LEU A 111 20.45 5.76 5.43
N GLN A 112 21.32 6.04 6.42
CA GLN A 112 22.74 5.67 6.35
C GLN A 112 22.94 4.17 6.30
N ILE A 113 22.15 3.39 7.06
CA ILE A 113 22.22 1.92 7.03
C ILE A 113 21.85 1.40 5.63
N VAL A 114 20.79 1.94 5.02
CA VAL A 114 20.41 1.58 3.64
C VAL A 114 21.51 1.96 2.63
N ALA A 115 22.15 3.12 2.83
CA ALA A 115 23.27 3.56 1.99
C ALA A 115 24.50 2.63 2.11
N GLU A 116 24.83 2.18 3.33
CA GLU A 116 25.93 1.21 3.54
C GLU A 116 25.56 -0.15 2.92
N GLU A 117 24.34 -0.62 3.07
CA GLU A 117 23.87 -1.84 2.41
C GLU A 117 24.02 -1.73 0.88
N ALA A 118 23.65 -0.60 0.29
CA ALA A 118 23.80 -0.36 -1.14
C ALA A 118 25.26 -0.33 -1.61
N LYS A 119 26.21 0.03 -0.76
CA LYS A 119 27.64 -0.09 -1.06
C LYS A 119 28.13 -1.54 -1.10
N MET A 120 27.56 -2.39 -0.24
CA MET A 120 27.99 -3.78 -0.09
C MET A 120 27.28 -4.74 -1.06
N SER A 121 25.97 -4.57 -1.24
CA SER A 121 25.10 -5.47 -2.01
C SER A 121 24.76 -4.98 -3.42
N GLY A 122 25.21 -3.80 -3.80
CA GLY A 122 24.83 -3.16 -5.06
C GLY A 122 23.58 -2.31 -4.94
N THR A 123 22.86 -2.11 -6.05
CA THR A 123 21.69 -1.24 -6.08
C THR A 123 20.56 -1.74 -5.15
N VAL A 124 20.04 -0.85 -4.32
CA VAL A 124 18.91 -1.09 -3.42
C VAL A 124 17.70 -0.28 -3.88
N ILE A 125 16.53 -0.89 -3.90
CA ILE A 125 15.25 -0.18 -4.04
C ILE A 125 14.84 0.30 -2.65
N LEU A 126 14.74 1.61 -2.48
CA LEU A 126 14.26 2.25 -1.26
C LEU A 126 12.85 2.81 -1.49
N LEU A 127 11.85 2.21 -0.85
CA LEU A 127 10.54 2.83 -0.69
C LEU A 127 10.61 3.80 0.48
N LEU A 128 10.32 5.06 0.20
CA LEU A 128 10.22 6.10 1.21
C LEU A 128 8.77 6.58 1.29
N ASP A 129 8.05 6.08 2.30
CA ASP A 129 6.65 6.46 2.52
C ASP A 129 6.57 7.84 3.15
N GLU A 130 5.48 8.58 2.85
CA GLU A 130 5.25 9.96 3.27
C GLU A 130 6.44 10.90 2.91
N ILE A 131 7.02 10.74 1.71
CA ILE A 131 8.24 11.45 1.28
C ILE A 131 8.15 12.97 1.42
N HIS A 132 6.95 13.56 1.39
CA HIS A 132 6.73 14.99 1.60
C HIS A 132 7.13 15.46 3.01
N ARG A 133 7.25 14.56 3.98
CA ARG A 133 7.71 14.85 5.36
C ARG A 133 9.22 14.76 5.53
N LEU A 134 9.96 14.51 4.45
CA LEU A 134 11.40 14.40 4.50
C LEU A 134 12.03 15.79 4.70
N ASP A 135 12.76 15.98 5.78
CA ASP A 135 13.47 17.23 6.04
C ASP A 135 14.60 17.48 5.02
N LYS A 136 15.03 18.74 4.92
CA LYS A 136 16.05 19.17 3.94
C LYS A 136 17.35 18.38 4.09
N THR A 137 17.79 18.13 5.32
CA THR A 137 19.04 17.41 5.60
C THR A 137 19.03 15.97 5.08
N LYS A 138 17.87 15.29 5.22
CA LYS A 138 17.68 13.93 4.68
C LYS A 138 17.58 13.97 3.15
N GLN A 139 16.91 14.99 2.59
CA GLN A 139 16.84 15.18 1.14
C GLN A 139 18.23 15.37 0.53
N ASP A 140 19.05 16.26 1.11
CA ASP A 140 20.41 16.51 0.66
C ASP A 140 21.32 15.27 0.78
N PHE A 141 21.09 14.44 1.81
CA PHE A 141 21.80 13.16 1.97
C PHE A 141 21.46 12.15 0.86
N LEU A 142 20.23 12.15 0.36
CA LEU A 142 19.80 11.23 -0.69
C LEU A 142 20.35 11.58 -2.07
N LEU A 143 20.63 12.85 -2.36
CA LEU A 143 21.02 13.30 -3.70
C LEU A 143 22.23 12.54 -4.28
N PRO A 144 23.39 12.41 -3.59
CA PRO A 144 24.53 11.67 -4.11
C PRO A 144 24.23 10.18 -4.35
N LEU A 145 23.33 9.60 -3.56
CA LEU A 145 22.96 8.19 -3.67
C LEU A 145 22.06 7.93 -4.89
N LEU A 146 21.20 8.89 -5.21
CA LEU A 146 20.38 8.87 -6.43
C LEU A 146 21.24 9.06 -7.68
N GLU A 147 22.19 10.02 -7.65
CA GLU A 147 23.10 10.31 -8.77
C GLU A 147 24.02 9.12 -9.09
N SER A 148 24.50 8.44 -8.06
CA SER A 148 25.35 7.27 -8.24
C SER A 148 24.62 6.00 -8.69
N GLY A 149 23.28 6.02 -8.74
CA GLY A 149 22.44 4.84 -9.01
C GLY A 149 22.51 3.73 -7.97
N ARG A 150 23.12 4.00 -6.80
CA ARG A 150 23.18 3.03 -5.70
C ARG A 150 21.83 2.81 -5.03
N ILE A 151 20.99 3.84 -5.03
CA ILE A 151 19.61 3.76 -4.56
C ILE A 151 18.68 4.10 -5.70
N VAL A 152 17.71 3.22 -5.95
CA VAL A 152 16.52 3.52 -6.75
C VAL A 152 15.42 3.90 -5.75
N LEU A 153 15.09 5.19 -5.71
CA LEU A 153 14.08 5.73 -4.81
C LEU A 153 12.68 5.52 -5.41
N ILE A 154 11.78 4.97 -4.61
CA ILE A 154 10.34 5.01 -4.86
C ILE A 154 9.72 5.82 -3.74
N GLY A 155 9.47 7.09 -3.97
CA GLY A 155 8.77 7.96 -3.00
C GLY A 155 7.28 7.74 -3.08
N ALA A 156 6.59 7.58 -1.95
CA ALA A 156 5.13 7.56 -1.87
C ALA A 156 4.62 8.79 -1.10
N THR A 157 3.58 9.43 -1.61
CA THR A 157 2.97 10.59 -0.95
C THR A 157 1.50 10.73 -1.29
N THR A 158 0.72 11.29 -0.37
CA THR A 158 -0.67 11.71 -0.62
C THR A 158 -0.75 13.16 -1.11
N GLU A 159 0.32 13.93 -0.96
CA GLU A 159 0.37 15.33 -1.31
C GLU A 159 0.97 15.58 -2.70
N ASN A 160 0.76 16.79 -3.22
CA ASN A 160 1.36 17.20 -4.50
C ASN A 160 2.90 17.30 -4.34
N PRO A 161 3.68 16.48 -5.06
CA PRO A 161 5.14 16.46 -4.91
C PRO A 161 5.82 17.76 -5.35
N TYR A 162 5.16 18.58 -6.16
CA TYR A 162 5.71 19.86 -6.62
C TYR A 162 5.78 20.91 -5.50
N MET A 163 5.00 20.76 -4.43
CA MET A 163 4.95 21.72 -3.33
C MET A 163 5.99 21.41 -2.23
N ASN A 164 6.19 20.13 -1.91
CA ASN A 164 6.89 19.73 -0.68
C ASN A 164 8.22 18.99 -0.92
N ILE A 165 8.51 18.60 -2.16
CA ILE A 165 9.76 17.90 -2.50
C ILE A 165 10.71 18.86 -3.21
N GLN A 166 11.98 18.89 -2.78
CA GLN A 166 12.98 19.77 -3.37
C GLN A 166 13.13 19.54 -4.89
N PRO A 167 13.33 20.62 -5.67
CA PRO A 167 13.56 20.53 -7.11
C PRO A 167 14.70 19.58 -7.49
N ALA A 168 15.74 19.50 -6.66
CA ALA A 168 16.90 18.63 -6.89
C ALA A 168 16.52 17.13 -6.87
N ILE A 169 15.60 16.70 -5.99
CA ILE A 169 15.10 15.31 -6.00
C ILE A 169 14.14 15.11 -7.16
N ARG A 170 13.23 16.06 -7.40
CA ARG A 170 12.25 15.97 -8.50
C ARG A 170 12.91 15.84 -9.87
N SER A 171 14.00 16.56 -10.11
CA SER A 171 14.74 16.49 -11.37
C SER A 171 15.40 15.13 -11.63
N ARG A 172 15.57 14.31 -10.59
CA ARG A 172 16.16 12.97 -10.65
C ARG A 172 15.15 11.84 -10.52
N THR A 173 13.85 12.18 -10.47
CA THR A 173 12.77 11.22 -10.28
C THR A 173 11.69 11.39 -11.35
N GLN A 174 11.05 10.30 -11.73
CA GLN A 174 9.83 10.32 -12.55
C GLN A 174 8.62 10.46 -11.61
N ILE A 175 7.69 11.33 -11.94
CA ILE A 175 6.50 11.58 -11.10
C ILE A 175 5.29 10.92 -11.75
N PHE A 176 4.65 10.00 -11.03
CA PHE A 176 3.48 9.26 -11.48
C PHE A 176 2.29 9.49 -10.55
N GLN A 177 1.16 9.84 -11.14
CA GLN A 177 -0.09 9.93 -10.42
C GLN A 177 -0.72 8.53 -10.30
N VAL A 178 -1.07 8.16 -9.07
CA VAL A 178 -1.83 6.93 -8.76
C VAL A 178 -3.28 7.34 -8.53
N LYS A 179 -4.18 6.83 -9.37
CA LYS A 179 -5.60 7.18 -9.35
C LYS A 179 -6.35 6.35 -8.31
N PRO A 180 -7.50 6.82 -7.79
CA PRO A 180 -8.42 5.97 -7.03
C PRO A 180 -8.76 4.70 -7.81
N LEU A 181 -8.92 3.59 -7.11
CA LEU A 181 -9.35 2.34 -7.72
C LEU A 181 -10.83 2.42 -8.09
N THR A 182 -11.19 1.77 -9.20
CA THR A 182 -12.59 1.64 -9.59
C THR A 182 -13.30 0.60 -8.72
N PRO A 183 -14.64 0.64 -8.61
CA PRO A 183 -15.41 -0.42 -7.92
C PRO A 183 -15.09 -1.82 -8.47
N THR A 184 -14.85 -1.96 -9.77
CA THR A 184 -14.46 -3.20 -10.41
C THR A 184 -13.08 -3.69 -9.95
N ASP A 185 -12.11 -2.77 -9.80
CA ASP A 185 -10.79 -3.09 -9.27
C ASP A 185 -10.89 -3.60 -7.83
N ILE A 186 -11.67 -2.90 -6.99
CA ILE A 186 -11.87 -3.31 -5.60
C ILE A 186 -12.57 -4.66 -5.52
N SER A 187 -13.60 -4.91 -6.34
CA SER A 187 -14.26 -6.22 -6.42
C SER A 187 -13.28 -7.34 -6.78
N THR A 188 -12.41 -7.10 -7.77
CA THR A 188 -11.37 -8.06 -8.16
C THR A 188 -10.41 -8.36 -6.99
N ALA A 189 -10.04 -7.35 -6.20
CA ALA A 189 -9.19 -7.55 -5.04
C ALA A 189 -9.90 -8.30 -3.90
N ILE A 190 -11.20 -8.06 -3.70
CA ILE A 190 -12.05 -8.81 -2.75
C ILE A 190 -12.11 -10.29 -3.16
N ASP A 191 -12.36 -10.58 -4.43
CA ASP A 191 -12.43 -11.96 -4.91
C ASP A 191 -11.10 -12.71 -4.69
N ARG A 192 -9.98 -12.06 -4.96
CA ARG A 192 -8.66 -12.62 -4.66
C ARG A 192 -8.46 -12.85 -3.16
N ALA A 193 -8.91 -11.92 -2.32
CA ALA A 193 -8.79 -12.06 -0.87
C ALA A 193 -9.65 -13.20 -0.31
N LEU A 194 -10.84 -13.42 -0.86
CA LEU A 194 -11.73 -14.51 -0.48
C LEU A 194 -11.24 -15.87 -0.99
N ALA A 195 -10.51 -15.91 -2.10
CA ALA A 195 -10.00 -17.14 -2.71
C ALA A 195 -8.61 -17.57 -2.19
N ASP A 196 -7.81 -16.69 -1.59
CA ASP A 196 -6.43 -16.98 -1.17
C ASP A 196 -6.42 -17.61 0.23
N ASP A 197 -6.12 -18.92 0.32
CA ASP A 197 -6.06 -19.66 1.59
C ASP A 197 -4.87 -19.28 2.47
N LYS A 198 -3.81 -18.72 1.88
CA LYS A 198 -2.55 -18.46 2.60
C LYS A 198 -2.48 -17.04 3.14
N ARG A 199 -2.81 -16.07 2.29
CA ARG A 199 -2.71 -14.64 2.60
C ARG A 199 -4.06 -14.00 2.90
N GLY A 200 -5.12 -14.57 2.32
CA GLY A 200 -6.48 -14.05 2.36
C GLY A 200 -7.37 -14.68 3.42
N LEU A 201 -8.62 -14.80 3.05
CA LEU A 201 -9.72 -15.33 3.84
C LEU A 201 -10.24 -16.67 3.32
N GLY A 202 -9.56 -17.32 2.36
CA GLY A 202 -10.01 -18.54 1.72
C GLY A 202 -10.22 -19.74 2.66
N LYS A 203 -9.65 -19.69 3.87
CA LYS A 203 -9.92 -20.69 4.91
C LYS A 203 -11.33 -20.62 5.50
N TYR A 204 -12.04 -19.51 5.28
CA TYR A 204 -13.39 -19.30 5.75
C TYR A 204 -14.35 -19.49 4.58
N GLN A 205 -15.45 -20.18 4.81
CA GLN A 205 -16.51 -20.28 3.82
C GLN A 205 -17.38 -19.03 3.89
N VAL A 206 -17.01 -18.00 3.14
CA VAL A 206 -17.65 -16.67 3.17
C VAL A 206 -18.66 -16.55 2.04
N ASP A 207 -19.89 -16.19 2.37
CA ASP A 207 -20.93 -15.78 1.43
C ASP A 207 -21.13 -14.27 1.59
N LEU A 208 -20.53 -13.50 0.68
CA LEU A 208 -20.66 -12.03 0.62
C LEU A 208 -21.84 -11.68 -0.29
N THR A 209 -22.94 -11.16 0.29
CA THR A 209 -24.12 -10.82 -0.50
C THR A 209 -23.83 -9.74 -1.55
N PRO A 210 -24.55 -9.72 -2.69
CA PRO A 210 -24.35 -8.72 -3.75
C PRO A 210 -24.47 -7.28 -3.23
N GLU A 211 -25.41 -7.01 -2.34
CA GLU A 211 -25.63 -5.68 -1.75
C GLU A 211 -24.48 -5.26 -0.85
N ALA A 212 -23.94 -6.19 -0.05
CA ALA A 212 -22.79 -5.96 0.80
C ALA A 212 -21.52 -5.69 -0.04
N ARG A 213 -21.33 -6.43 -1.12
CA ARG A 213 -20.24 -6.22 -2.07
C ARG A 213 -20.34 -4.86 -2.75
N ASP A 214 -21.50 -4.51 -3.25
CA ASP A 214 -21.75 -3.23 -3.92
C ASP A 214 -21.47 -2.06 -2.97
N TYR A 215 -22.00 -2.13 -1.76
CA TYR A 215 -21.75 -1.13 -0.74
C TYR A 215 -20.26 -0.98 -0.41
N LEU A 216 -19.54 -2.10 -0.22
CA LEU A 216 -18.12 -2.12 0.09
C LEU A 216 -17.28 -1.47 -1.01
N THR A 217 -17.57 -1.79 -2.28
CA THR A 217 -16.80 -1.29 -3.43
C THR A 217 -17.04 0.20 -3.69
N HIS A 218 -18.26 0.71 -3.48
CA HIS A 218 -18.59 2.12 -3.74
C HIS A 218 -18.25 3.03 -2.56
N THR A 219 -18.55 2.60 -1.32
CA THR A 219 -18.38 3.47 -0.13
C THR A 219 -16.92 3.76 0.20
N THR A 220 -15.99 2.89 -0.20
CA THR A 220 -14.56 3.09 0.07
C THR A 220 -13.87 4.09 -0.85
N ASN A 221 -14.56 4.61 -1.87
CA ASN A 221 -14.06 5.66 -2.77
C ASN A 221 -12.65 5.38 -3.33
N GLY A 222 -12.40 4.14 -3.74
CA GLY A 222 -11.11 3.74 -4.30
C GLY A 222 -10.02 3.44 -3.27
N ASP A 223 -10.34 3.41 -1.98
CA ASP A 223 -9.42 2.99 -0.90
C ASP A 223 -9.52 1.48 -0.66
N LEU A 224 -8.63 0.72 -1.30
CA LEU A 224 -8.58 -0.75 -1.14
C LEU A 224 -8.20 -1.18 0.28
N ARG A 225 -7.42 -0.37 1.00
CA ARG A 225 -7.03 -0.69 2.38
C ARG A 225 -8.26 -0.69 3.28
N ALA A 226 -9.10 0.32 3.15
CA ALA A 226 -10.37 0.39 3.88
C ALA A 226 -11.30 -0.77 3.51
N ALA A 227 -11.39 -1.12 2.22
CA ALA A 227 -12.24 -2.22 1.75
C ALA A 227 -11.80 -3.57 2.34
N LEU A 228 -10.51 -3.92 2.24
CA LEU A 228 -9.99 -5.19 2.74
C LEU A 228 -10.05 -5.30 4.26
N ASN A 229 -9.73 -4.22 4.99
CA ASN A 229 -9.81 -4.23 6.45
C ASN A 229 -11.26 -4.32 6.94
N GLY A 230 -12.20 -3.63 6.27
CA GLY A 230 -13.61 -3.74 6.57
C GLY A 230 -14.16 -5.14 6.31
N LEU A 231 -13.76 -5.77 5.20
CA LEU A 231 -14.11 -7.15 4.89
C LEU A 231 -13.55 -8.13 5.95
N GLU A 232 -12.28 -7.99 6.33
CA GLU A 232 -11.65 -8.82 7.35
C GLU A 232 -12.39 -8.72 8.68
N LEU A 233 -12.70 -7.49 9.11
CA LEU A 233 -13.45 -7.26 10.34
C LEU A 233 -14.83 -7.93 10.28
N ALA A 234 -15.56 -7.77 9.17
CA ALA A 234 -16.85 -8.40 8.98
C ALA A 234 -16.78 -9.93 9.11
N VAL A 235 -15.82 -10.56 8.42
CA VAL A 235 -15.65 -12.02 8.42
C VAL A 235 -15.26 -12.55 9.80
N LEU A 236 -14.33 -11.88 10.48
CA LEU A 236 -13.82 -12.35 11.78
C LEU A 236 -14.78 -12.08 12.94
N SER A 237 -15.71 -11.12 12.80
CA SER A 237 -16.70 -10.80 13.84
C SER A 237 -18.04 -11.48 13.66
N THR A 238 -18.31 -12.10 12.52
CA THR A 238 -19.58 -12.76 12.24
C THR A 238 -19.52 -14.25 12.58
N PRO A 239 -20.43 -14.78 13.40
CA PRO A 239 -20.45 -16.21 13.70
C PRO A 239 -20.83 -17.02 12.46
N ALA A 240 -20.19 -18.18 12.28
CA ALA A 240 -20.52 -19.11 11.24
C ALA A 240 -21.88 -19.80 11.53
N LYS A 241 -22.63 -20.09 10.48
CA LYS A 241 -23.82 -20.94 10.54
C LYS A 241 -23.47 -22.39 10.89
N SER A 242 -24.51 -23.23 11.10
CA SER A 242 -24.34 -24.65 11.42
C SER A 242 -23.61 -25.46 10.33
N ASP A 243 -23.63 -25.00 9.09
CA ASP A 243 -22.91 -25.57 7.94
C ASP A 243 -21.47 -25.01 7.78
N GLY A 244 -21.05 -24.12 8.65
CA GLY A 244 -19.73 -23.46 8.59
C GLY A 244 -19.69 -22.21 7.74
N THR A 245 -20.78 -21.83 7.05
CA THR A 245 -20.83 -20.65 6.17
C THR A 245 -20.97 -19.36 6.97
N ILE A 246 -20.16 -18.36 6.67
CA ILE A 246 -20.22 -17.01 7.22
C ILE A 246 -20.92 -16.12 6.21
N ILE A 247 -22.15 -15.67 6.51
CA ILE A 247 -22.89 -14.76 5.64
C ILE A 247 -22.59 -13.33 6.05
N ILE A 248 -22.10 -12.57 5.07
CA ILE A 248 -21.83 -11.13 5.23
C ILE A 248 -22.86 -10.34 4.44
N ASP A 249 -23.81 -9.80 5.17
CA ASP A 249 -24.87 -8.95 4.63
C ASP A 249 -24.51 -7.45 4.65
N LEU A 250 -25.37 -6.63 4.09
CA LEU A 250 -25.19 -5.17 4.02
C LEU A 250 -25.02 -4.55 5.42
N THR A 251 -25.80 -4.99 6.41
CA THR A 251 -25.76 -4.45 7.77
C THR A 251 -24.41 -4.70 8.42
N THR A 252 -23.90 -5.92 8.28
CA THR A 252 -22.59 -6.33 8.80
C THR A 252 -21.44 -5.49 8.20
N ILE A 253 -21.47 -5.26 6.89
CA ILE A 253 -20.47 -4.42 6.22
C ILE A 253 -20.56 -2.96 6.64
N GLN A 254 -21.74 -2.41 6.76
CA GLN A 254 -21.95 -1.03 7.23
C GLN A 254 -21.35 -0.82 8.64
N GLN A 255 -21.60 -1.73 9.55
CA GLN A 255 -21.04 -1.72 10.90
C GLN A 255 -19.52 -1.86 10.89
N SER A 256 -18.98 -2.72 10.02
CA SER A 256 -17.53 -2.98 9.92
C SER A 256 -16.75 -1.81 9.31
N LEU A 257 -17.34 -1.02 8.44
CA LEU A 257 -16.72 0.18 7.86
C LEU A 257 -16.79 1.41 8.76
N GLN A 258 -17.55 1.36 9.86
CA GLN A 258 -17.77 2.50 10.79
C GLN A 258 -18.15 3.82 10.09
N LYS A 259 -18.68 3.75 8.88
CA LYS A 259 -19.22 4.91 8.17
C LYS A 259 -20.72 4.91 8.38
N PRO A 260 -21.31 6.03 8.86
CA PRO A 260 -22.76 6.14 8.92
C PRO A 260 -23.31 5.94 7.51
N ALA A 261 -24.40 5.18 7.40
CA ALA A 261 -25.13 5.06 6.16
C ALA A 261 -25.51 6.48 5.73
N ILE A 262 -24.93 6.96 4.63
CA ILE A 262 -25.45 8.16 3.99
C ILE A 262 -26.80 7.72 3.43
N SER A 263 -27.88 8.05 4.13
CA SER A 263 -29.22 7.93 3.59
C SER A 263 -29.22 8.71 2.28
N GLY A 264 -29.34 7.98 1.17
CA GLY A 264 -29.40 8.60 -0.15
C GLY A 264 -30.67 9.41 -0.30
N ASP A 265 -30.62 10.68 0.07
CA ASP A 265 -31.52 11.67 -0.49
C ASP A 265 -31.04 11.96 -1.91
N THR A 266 -31.69 11.31 -2.85
CA THR A 266 -31.67 11.62 -4.28
C THR A 266 -32.46 12.90 -4.50
N ASN A 267 -31.99 14.05 -4.00
CA ASN A 267 -32.40 15.38 -4.51
C ASN A 267 -31.55 16.48 -3.85
N GLY A 268 -30.77 17.18 -4.67
CA GLY A 268 -30.50 18.59 -4.55
C GLY A 268 -29.38 19.03 -3.62
N ASP A 269 -28.37 19.61 -4.24
CA ASP A 269 -27.58 20.77 -3.80
C ASP A 269 -27.19 20.86 -2.31
N ALA A 270 -26.08 20.24 -1.95
CA ALA A 270 -25.33 20.68 -0.78
C ALA A 270 -24.10 21.49 -1.25
N HIS A 271 -24.31 22.77 -1.54
CA HIS A 271 -23.28 23.78 -1.49
C HIS A 271 -22.74 23.85 -0.06
N TYR A 272 -21.56 23.33 0.18
CA TYR A 272 -20.80 23.65 1.37
C TYR A 272 -20.23 25.06 1.23
N ASP A 273 -21.02 26.06 1.65
CA ASP A 273 -20.53 27.39 1.95
C ASP A 273 -19.60 27.32 3.16
N ILE A 274 -18.30 27.27 2.93
CA ILE A 274 -17.31 27.57 3.94
C ILE A 274 -17.33 29.07 4.15
N LYS A 275 -18.14 29.55 5.08
CA LYS A 275 -18.03 30.91 5.61
C LYS A 275 -16.75 31.05 6.40
N ILE A 276 -15.72 31.59 5.74
CA ILE A 276 -14.55 32.11 6.44
C ILE A 276 -14.98 33.38 7.16
N GLY A 277 -15.21 33.28 8.45
CA GLY A 277 -15.45 34.43 9.31
C GLY A 277 -14.21 35.32 9.37
N ARG A 278 -14.25 36.49 8.75
CA ARG A 278 -13.32 37.58 9.01
C ARG A 278 -13.67 38.11 10.41
N ALA A 279 -12.78 37.94 11.36
CA ALA A 279 -12.77 38.76 12.56
C ALA A 279 -12.04 40.07 12.24
N HIS A 280 -12.75 41.18 12.28
CA HIS A 280 -12.20 42.50 12.45
C HIS A 280 -11.91 42.69 13.96
N VAL A 281 -10.71 43.05 14.34
CA VAL A 281 -10.25 44.27 15.02
C VAL A 281 -8.72 44.22 15.04
#